data_eb01a47f6a3df26eee4dbb40889c6959
#
_entry.id   eb01a47f6a3df26eee4dbb40889c6959
#
_cell.length_a   1.000
_cell.length_b   1.000
_cell.length_c   1.000
_cell.angle_alpha   90.00
_cell.angle_beta   90.00
_cell.angle_gamma   90.00
#
_symmetry.space_group_name_H-M   'P 1'
#
loop_
_entity.id
_entity.type
_entity.pdbx_description
1 polymer ?
#
loop_
_entity_poly.entity_id
_entity_poly.type
_entity_poly.pdbx_seq_one_letter_code
_entity_poly.pdbx_strand_id
1 'polypeptide(L)' 'MEKFNKYKVNLTKHGDDIYSYSTKVATIHQDKLIQHGWWSVTTQKHINYAANELGLKLIKDYE' A
#
# COMPACT_ATOMS: atom_id res chain seq x y z
N MET A 1 13.97 -4.74 2.38
CA MET A 1 12.97 -3.84 1.78
C MET A 1 12.65 -4.32 0.37
N GLU A 2 11.38 -4.51 0.07
CA GLU A 2 10.94 -4.93 -1.25
C GLU A 2 10.41 -3.75 -2.03
N LYS A 3 10.68 -3.74 -3.33
CA LYS A 3 10.24 -2.65 -4.23
C LYS A 3 9.28 -3.20 -5.28
N PHE A 4 8.35 -2.37 -5.68
CA PHE A 4 7.40 -2.71 -6.75
C PHE A 4 8.00 -2.36 -8.12
N ASN A 5 7.41 -2.90 -9.17
CA ASN A 5 7.86 -2.61 -10.53
C ASN A 5 7.56 -1.16 -10.94
N LYS A 6 6.55 -0.55 -10.34
CA LYS A 6 6.16 0.83 -10.56
C LYS A 6 6.28 1.57 -9.24
N TYR A 7 6.55 2.87 -9.27
CA TYR A 7 6.73 3.70 -8.07
C TYR A 7 7.88 3.20 -7.19
N LYS A 8 8.98 2.75 -7.81
CA LYS A 8 10.09 2.08 -7.12
C LYS A 8 10.71 2.88 -5.99
N VAL A 9 10.72 4.20 -6.11
CA VAL A 9 11.35 5.09 -5.12
C VAL A 9 10.42 5.35 -3.96
N ASN A 10 9.13 5.54 -4.24
CA ASN A 10 8.18 6.04 -3.26
C ASN A 10 7.28 4.98 -2.65
N LEU A 11 7.18 3.81 -3.26
CA LEU A 11 6.32 2.73 -2.79
C LEU A 11 7.17 1.52 -2.44
N THR A 12 7.14 1.12 -1.18
CA THR A 12 7.94 0.00 -0.70
C THR A 12 7.13 -0.91 0.21
N LYS A 13 7.61 -2.14 0.35
CA LYS A 13 6.98 -3.15 1.20
C LYS A 13 8.02 -3.65 2.21
N HIS A 14 7.66 -3.64 3.49
CA HIS A 14 8.50 -4.16 4.57
C HIS A 14 7.70 -5.24 5.31
N GLY A 15 7.98 -6.52 5.02
CA GLY A 15 7.16 -7.59 5.56
C GLY A 15 5.72 -7.44 5.10
N ASP A 16 4.79 -7.22 6.03
CA ASP A 16 3.38 -7.02 5.73
C ASP A 16 2.99 -5.54 5.65
N ASP A 17 3.93 -4.62 5.86
CA ASP A 17 3.65 -3.19 5.88
C ASP A 17 3.97 -2.55 4.53
N ILE A 18 3.06 -1.70 4.07
CA ILE A 18 3.22 -0.95 2.82
C ILE A 18 3.50 0.50 3.16
N TYR A 19 4.57 1.04 2.60
CA TYR A 19 4.98 2.43 2.82
C TYR A 19 4.86 3.22 1.52
N SER A 20 4.30 4.42 1.64
CA SER A 20 4.33 5.43 0.57
C SER A 20 5.21 6.56 1.08
N TYR A 21 6.31 6.82 0.37
CA TYR A 21 7.38 7.68 0.85
C TYR A 21 7.95 7.06 2.14
N SER A 22 7.86 7.72 3.28
CA SER A 22 8.31 7.16 4.56
C SER A 22 7.16 6.86 5.51
N THR A 23 5.92 6.92 5.01
CA THR A 23 4.72 6.73 5.84
C THR A 23 4.12 5.35 5.62
N LYS A 24 3.86 4.63 6.71
CA LYS A 24 3.13 3.37 6.63
C LYS A 24 1.67 3.66 6.33
N VAL A 25 1.21 3.24 5.15
CA VAL A 25 -0.14 3.56 4.67
C VAL A 25 -1.08 2.38 4.66
N ALA A 26 -0.56 1.17 4.68
CA ALA A 26 -1.40 -0.04 4.64
C ALA A 26 -0.67 -1.23 5.23
N THR A 27 -1.42 -2.26 5.58
CA THR A 27 -0.88 -3.52 6.11
C THR A 27 -1.57 -4.69 5.42
N ILE A 28 -0.79 -5.71 5.06
CA ILE A 28 -1.32 -6.93 4.47
C ILE A 28 -1.86 -7.82 5.60
N HIS A 29 -3.10 -8.26 5.45
CA HIS A 29 -3.69 -9.20 6.39
C HIS A 29 -4.42 -10.28 5.59
N GLN A 30 -3.86 -11.50 5.58
CA GLN A 30 -4.38 -12.63 4.78
C GLN A 30 -4.40 -12.25 3.30
N ASP A 31 -5.56 -12.23 2.66
CA ASP A 31 -5.73 -11.87 1.26
C ASP A 31 -6.18 -10.42 1.05
N LYS A 32 -6.00 -9.58 2.08
CA LYS A 32 -6.49 -8.20 2.08
C LYS A 32 -5.37 -7.22 2.32
N LEU A 33 -5.50 -6.04 1.74
CA LEU A 33 -4.64 -4.91 2.03
C LEU A 33 -5.47 -3.88 2.80
N ILE A 34 -5.10 -3.65 4.07
CA ILE A 34 -5.85 -2.77 4.95
C ILE A 34 -5.24 -1.38 4.88
N GLN A 35 -5.97 -0.44 4.31
CA GLN A 35 -5.53 0.96 4.22
C GLN A 35 -5.87 1.69 5.52
N HIS A 36 -4.88 2.40 6.07
CA HIS A 36 -5.01 3.02 7.39
C HIS A 36 -5.54 4.44 7.37
N GLY A 37 -5.57 5.09 6.22
CA GLY A 37 -6.05 6.45 6.12
C GLY A 37 -6.04 6.96 4.69
N TRP A 38 -6.37 8.22 4.52
CA TRP A 38 -6.29 8.88 3.21
C TRP A 38 -5.32 10.06 3.31
N TRP A 39 -4.39 10.14 2.38
CA TRP A 39 -3.36 11.20 2.40
C TRP A 39 -3.48 12.12 1.19
N SER A 40 -3.38 11.56 0.00
CA SER A 40 -3.44 12.33 -1.24
C SER A 40 -3.83 11.41 -2.39
N VAL A 41 -4.15 12.00 -3.53
CA VAL A 41 -4.46 11.25 -4.75
C VAL A 41 -3.27 10.37 -5.15
N THR A 42 -2.05 10.92 -5.05
CA THR A 42 -0.83 10.17 -5.38
C THR A 42 -0.66 8.95 -4.48
N THR A 43 -0.79 9.13 -3.17
CA THR A 43 -0.68 8.02 -2.22
C THR A 43 -1.78 6.98 -2.45
N GLN A 44 -2.99 7.43 -2.77
CA GLN A 44 -4.07 6.50 -3.07
C GLN A 44 -3.77 5.66 -4.31
N LYS A 45 -3.14 6.25 -5.32
CA LYS A 45 -2.69 5.51 -6.50
C LYS A 45 -1.66 4.45 -6.12
N HIS A 46 -0.73 4.77 -5.22
CA HIS A 46 0.26 3.82 -4.72
C HIS A 46 -0.42 2.63 -4.05
N ILE A 47 -1.38 2.89 -3.19
CA ILE A 47 -2.09 1.84 -2.45
C ILE A 47 -2.89 0.95 -3.41
N ASN A 48 -3.61 1.57 -4.36
CA ASN A 48 -4.38 0.82 -5.35
C ASN A 48 -3.48 -0.07 -6.19
N TYR A 49 -2.34 0.47 -6.61
CA TYR A 49 -1.36 -0.30 -7.38
C TYR A 49 -0.81 -1.47 -6.56
N ALA A 50 -0.46 -1.23 -5.30
CA ALA A 50 0.06 -2.29 -4.43
C ALA A 50 -0.95 -3.42 -4.26
N ALA A 51 -2.21 -3.08 -4.01
CA ALA A 51 -3.26 -4.09 -3.87
C ALA A 51 -3.41 -4.92 -5.15
N ASN A 52 -3.41 -4.26 -6.30
CA ASN A 52 -3.54 -4.94 -7.59
C ASN A 52 -2.33 -5.83 -7.88
N GLU A 53 -1.12 -5.32 -7.65
CA GLU A 53 0.11 -6.04 -7.93
C GLU A 53 0.25 -7.27 -7.04
N LEU A 54 -0.17 -7.18 -5.79
CA LEU A 54 -0.10 -8.28 -4.84
C LEU A 54 -1.32 -9.20 -4.89
N GLY A 55 -2.32 -8.86 -5.69
CA GLY A 55 -3.54 -9.65 -5.81
C GLY A 55 -4.38 -9.63 -4.54
N LEU A 56 -4.37 -8.51 -3.83
CA LEU A 56 -5.06 -8.37 -2.55
C LEU A 56 -6.33 -7.53 -2.70
N LYS A 57 -7.32 -7.81 -1.85
CA LYS A 57 -8.53 -7.01 -1.80
C LYS A 57 -8.26 -5.78 -0.93
N LEU A 58 -8.52 -4.59 -1.45
CA LEU A 58 -8.31 -3.35 -0.71
C LEU A 58 -9.48 -3.09 0.25
N ILE A 59 -9.14 -2.91 1.52
CA ILE A 59 -10.10 -2.58 2.58
C ILE A 59 -9.69 -1.22 3.15
N LYS A 60 -10.60 -0.27 3.15
CA LYS A 60 -10.36 1.07 3.69
C LYS A 60 -10.84 1.12 5.14
N ASP A 61 -9.88 1.07 6.06
CA ASP A 61 -10.16 0.97 7.50
C ASP A 61 -10.02 2.32 8.20
N TYR A 62 -10.54 3.37 7.58
CA TYR A 62 -10.48 4.72 8.16
C TYR A 62 -11.81 5.48 8.07
N GLU A 63 -12.85 4.80 7.64
CA GLU A 63 -14.19 5.37 7.52
C GLU A 63 -15.08 4.96 8.69
#